data_73cc0ef1237fcf3c6aea4bd9c6b750e5
#
_entry.id   73cc0ef1237fcf3c6aea4bd9c6b750e5
#
_cell.length_a   1.000
_cell.length_b   1.000
_cell.length_c   1.000
_cell.angle_alpha   90.00
_cell.angle_beta   90.00
_cell.angle_gamma   90.00
#
_symmetry.space_group_name_H-M   'P 1'
#
loop_
_entity.id
_entity.type
_entity.pdbx_description
1 polymer ?
#
loop_
_entity_poly.entity_id
_entity_poly.type
_entity_poly.pdbx_seq_one_letter_code
_entity_poly.pdbx_strand_id
1 'polypeptide(L)'
;NIPDQTIFRIIREKGDMIEIETPFYLKSYFIKNNPKNYTKWELEDKVNKFIIIDTESQTEGIFERDKKNKYKVITYSFVTTGKDNGLFSYETPKGMFLVAATRPFMAFGKKIIEEEKEKIEISGTAKGAIRFSGGGYMHGIPTSLKDEGNGRKVTESKIGTFKESHKCVRHFDDQISF
;
A
#
# COMPACT_ATOMS: atom_id res chain seq x y z
N ASN A 1 0.18 16.74 0.42
CA ASN A 1 -0.54 15.99 -0.63
C ASN A 1 -1.28 14.82 -0.01
N ILE A 2 -2.53 14.61 -0.45
CA ILE A 2 -3.31 13.44 -0.07
C ILE A 2 -2.79 12.27 -0.91
N PRO A 3 -2.47 11.12 -0.29
CA PRO A 3 -2.03 9.95 -1.04
C PRO A 3 -3.08 9.48 -2.04
N ASP A 4 -2.65 8.96 -3.18
CA ASP A 4 -3.52 8.33 -4.17
C ASP A 4 -4.33 7.17 -3.55
N GLN A 5 -5.55 6.94 -4.02
CA GLN A 5 -6.52 5.95 -3.52
C GLN A 5 -7.05 6.20 -2.09
N THR A 6 -6.78 7.38 -1.51
CA THR A 6 -7.33 7.74 -0.20
C THR A 6 -8.85 7.85 -0.26
N ILE A 7 -9.54 7.23 0.70
CA ILE A 7 -10.98 7.42 0.92
C ILE A 7 -11.18 8.71 1.68
N PHE A 8 -12.11 9.54 1.22
CA PHE A 8 -12.50 10.77 1.90
C PHE A 8 -14.00 11.05 1.75
N ARG A 9 -14.53 11.83 2.66
CA ARG A 9 -15.91 12.35 2.60
C ARG A 9 -15.87 13.78 2.08
N ILE A 10 -16.73 14.12 1.14
CA ILE A 10 -16.97 15.51 0.71
C ILE A 10 -17.90 16.14 1.72
N ILE A 11 -17.47 17.25 2.35
CA ILE A 11 -18.26 18.03 3.30
C ILE A 11 -19.10 19.07 2.55
N ARG A 12 -18.45 19.82 1.65
CA ARG A 12 -19.11 20.86 0.82
C ARG A 12 -18.26 21.24 -0.37
N GLU A 13 -18.91 21.80 -1.36
CA GLU A 13 -18.28 22.42 -2.51
C GLU A 13 -18.19 23.95 -2.30
N LYS A 14 -17.05 24.56 -2.65
CA LYS A 14 -16.79 25.99 -2.51
C LYS A 14 -16.01 26.50 -3.73
N GLY A 15 -16.74 26.97 -4.73
CA GLY A 15 -16.16 27.42 -6.01
C GLY A 15 -15.43 26.28 -6.73
N ASP A 16 -14.16 26.48 -7.04
CA ASP A 16 -13.30 25.50 -7.68
C ASP A 16 -12.63 24.51 -6.68
N MET A 17 -13.01 24.57 -5.42
CA MET A 17 -12.50 23.72 -4.35
C MET A 17 -13.62 22.88 -3.73
N ILE A 18 -13.25 21.71 -3.23
CA ILE A 18 -14.08 20.91 -2.34
C ILE A 18 -13.41 20.75 -0.99
N GLU A 19 -14.18 20.89 0.07
CA GLU A 19 -13.75 20.58 1.41
C GLU A 19 -14.00 19.10 1.68
N ILE A 20 -12.96 18.42 2.12
CA ILE A 20 -12.99 16.98 2.35
C ILE A 20 -12.53 16.65 3.77
N GLU A 21 -12.97 15.53 4.27
CA GLU A 21 -12.52 14.92 5.51
C GLU A 21 -12.10 13.48 5.25
N THR A 22 -10.98 13.06 5.84
CA THR A 22 -10.52 11.68 5.77
C THR A 22 -10.73 11.00 7.11
N PRO A 23 -11.03 9.70 7.17
CA PRO A 23 -11.23 9.00 8.43
C PRO A 23 -10.03 9.01 9.37
N PHE A 24 -8.85 9.30 8.84
CA PHE A 24 -7.59 9.22 9.57
C PHE A 24 -7.08 10.56 10.10
N TYR A 25 -7.38 11.66 9.42
CA TYR A 25 -6.92 12.99 9.80
C TYR A 25 -8.08 13.80 10.37
N LEU A 26 -7.94 14.28 11.60
CA LEU A 26 -8.98 14.98 12.35
C LEU A 26 -9.28 16.41 11.83
N LYS A 27 -8.75 16.79 10.69
CA LYS A 27 -8.94 18.11 10.07
C LYS A 27 -9.54 17.96 8.68
N SER A 28 -10.35 18.95 8.29
CA SER A 28 -10.77 19.07 6.89
C SER A 28 -9.64 19.65 6.04
N TYR A 29 -9.68 19.32 4.76
CA TYR A 29 -8.73 19.76 3.74
C TYR A 29 -9.47 20.30 2.53
N PHE A 30 -8.85 21.21 1.81
CA PHE A 30 -9.35 21.69 0.54
C PHE A 30 -8.56 21.09 -0.61
N ILE A 31 -9.24 20.49 -1.59
CA ILE A 31 -8.66 20.01 -2.82
C ILE A 31 -9.40 20.66 -4.02
N LYS A 32 -8.74 20.74 -5.18
CA LYS A 32 -9.40 21.24 -6.41
C LYS A 32 -10.56 20.34 -6.78
N ASN A 33 -11.70 20.96 -7.09
CA ASN A 33 -12.90 20.28 -7.60
C ASN A 33 -12.69 19.88 -9.06
N ASN A 34 -11.86 18.88 -9.28
CA ASN A 34 -11.61 18.33 -10.60
C ASN A 34 -12.09 16.87 -10.64
N PRO A 35 -13.17 16.56 -11.36
CA PRO A 35 -13.73 15.19 -11.44
C PRO A 35 -12.76 14.12 -11.95
N LYS A 36 -11.64 14.51 -12.57
CA LYS A 36 -10.59 13.56 -12.97
C LYS A 36 -9.73 13.07 -11.79
N ASN A 37 -9.79 13.78 -10.65
CA ASN A 37 -8.95 13.50 -9.49
C ASN A 37 -9.62 12.64 -8.44
N TYR A 38 -10.94 12.42 -8.57
CA TYR A 38 -11.68 11.58 -7.62
C TYR A 38 -12.90 10.93 -8.27
N THR A 39 -13.36 9.85 -7.68
CA THR A 39 -14.62 9.18 -8.05
C THR A 39 -15.57 9.25 -6.87
N LYS A 40 -16.81 9.69 -7.13
CA LYS A 40 -17.86 9.64 -6.11
C LYS A 40 -18.45 8.23 -6.07
N TRP A 41 -18.62 7.72 -4.87
CA TRP A 41 -19.18 6.42 -4.59
C TRP A 41 -20.21 6.51 -3.47
N GLU A 42 -21.24 5.70 -3.59
CA GLU A 42 -22.03 5.29 -2.43
C GLU A 42 -21.43 3.98 -1.93
N LEU A 43 -20.74 4.06 -0.79
CA LEU A 43 -20.28 2.87 -0.14
C LEU A 43 -21.50 2.14 0.46
N GLU A 44 -21.60 0.85 0.24
CA GLU A 44 -22.49 0.01 1.02
C GLU A 44 -22.25 0.24 2.52
N ASP A 45 -23.30 0.12 3.33
CA ASP A 45 -23.24 0.39 4.77
C ASP A 45 -22.09 -0.30 5.51
N LYS A 46 -21.61 -1.42 4.97
CA LYS A 46 -20.52 -2.21 5.58
C LYS A 46 -19.69 -2.92 4.53
N VAL A 47 -18.37 -2.79 4.66
CA VAL A 47 -17.42 -3.58 3.86
C VAL A 47 -17.40 -5.03 4.36
N ASN A 48 -17.15 -5.97 3.45
CA ASN A 48 -17.07 -7.39 3.79
C ASN A 48 -15.72 -7.78 4.36
N LYS A 49 -14.65 -7.26 3.78
CA LYS A 49 -13.27 -7.52 4.20
C LYS A 49 -12.47 -6.22 4.24
N PHE A 50 -11.57 -6.13 5.21
CA PHE A 50 -10.57 -5.06 5.25
C PHE A 50 -9.28 -5.56 5.92
N ILE A 51 -8.21 -4.84 5.64
CA ILE A 51 -6.88 -5.10 6.18
C ILE A 51 -6.52 -3.91 7.07
N ILE A 52 -6.01 -4.18 8.26
CA ILE A 52 -5.40 -3.18 9.13
C ILE A 52 -3.91 -3.45 9.19
N ILE A 53 -3.11 -2.42 8.91
CA ILE A 53 -1.66 -2.46 9.04
C ILE A 53 -1.26 -1.46 10.11
N ASP A 54 -0.65 -1.95 11.17
CA ASP A 54 -0.02 -1.13 12.20
C ASP A 54 1.45 -0.91 11.83
N THR A 55 1.75 0.33 11.46
CA THR A 55 3.10 0.71 11.03
C THR A 55 4.08 0.89 12.19
N GLU A 56 3.62 0.90 13.42
CA GLU A 56 4.50 1.01 14.60
C GLU A 56 4.87 -0.38 15.12
N SER A 57 3.90 -1.27 15.27
CA SER A 57 4.15 -2.66 15.69
C SER A 57 4.60 -3.58 14.55
N GLN A 58 4.56 -3.10 13.30
CA GLN A 58 4.90 -3.86 12.10
C GLN A 58 4.06 -5.14 11.97
N THR A 59 2.76 -4.99 12.17
CA THR A 59 1.80 -6.10 12.14
C THR A 59 0.63 -5.81 11.20
N GLU A 60 -0.01 -6.88 10.77
CA GLU A 60 -1.21 -6.84 9.92
C GLU A 60 -2.29 -7.74 10.48
N GLY A 61 -3.54 -7.31 10.39
CA GLY A 61 -4.71 -8.12 10.64
C GLY A 61 -5.68 -8.07 9.46
N ILE A 62 -6.15 -9.22 9.00
CA ILE A 62 -7.22 -9.32 8.00
C ILE A 62 -8.52 -9.66 8.71
N PHE A 63 -9.56 -8.89 8.41
CA PHE A 63 -10.87 -8.99 9.03
C PHE A 63 -11.93 -9.30 7.99
N GLU A 64 -12.85 -10.19 8.34
CA GLU A 64 -14.02 -10.53 7.52
C GLU A 64 -15.30 -10.43 8.32
N ARG A 65 -16.34 -9.92 7.69
CA ARG A 65 -17.67 -9.80 8.29
C ARG A 65 -18.38 -11.15 8.25
N ASP A 66 -18.85 -11.61 9.41
CA ASP A 66 -19.62 -12.83 9.53
C ASP A 66 -21.12 -12.60 9.22
N LYS A 67 -21.88 -13.69 9.20
CA LYS A 67 -23.34 -13.67 8.97
C LYS A 67 -24.12 -12.88 10.04
N LYS A 68 -23.53 -12.62 11.21
CA LYS A 68 -24.11 -11.83 12.31
C LYS A 68 -23.68 -10.35 12.25
N ASN A 69 -23.10 -9.90 11.15
CA ASN A 69 -22.57 -8.54 10.96
C ASN A 69 -21.45 -8.16 11.93
N LYS A 70 -20.71 -9.13 12.45
CA LYS A 70 -19.53 -8.91 13.29
C LYS A 70 -18.28 -9.20 12.49
N TYR A 71 -17.22 -8.41 12.72
CA TYR A 71 -15.93 -8.69 12.12
C TYR A 71 -15.15 -9.69 12.95
N LYS A 72 -14.56 -10.66 12.29
CA LYS A 72 -13.65 -11.65 12.86
C LYS A 72 -12.29 -11.48 12.23
N VAL A 73 -11.24 -11.63 13.03
CA VAL A 73 -9.88 -11.75 12.53
C VAL A 73 -9.77 -13.09 11.81
N ILE A 74 -9.37 -13.05 10.53
CA ILE A 74 -9.12 -14.25 9.73
C ILE A 74 -7.66 -14.66 9.87
N THR A 75 -6.77 -13.68 9.79
CA THR A 75 -5.35 -13.91 9.95
C THR A 75 -4.69 -12.69 10.59
N TYR A 76 -3.55 -12.93 11.22
CA TYR A 76 -2.69 -11.92 11.80
C TYR A 76 -1.24 -12.30 11.52
N SER A 77 -0.44 -11.35 11.07
CA SER A 77 0.96 -11.61 10.76
C SER A 77 1.85 -10.39 10.99
N PHE A 78 3.15 -10.64 10.93
CA PHE A 78 4.16 -9.60 10.88
C PHE A 78 4.34 -9.10 9.45
N VAL A 79 4.63 -7.80 9.32
CA VAL A 79 4.93 -7.14 8.04
C VAL A 79 6.11 -6.20 8.20
N THR A 80 6.66 -5.71 7.09
CA THR A 80 7.65 -4.63 7.12
C THR A 80 7.17 -3.49 6.26
N THR A 81 6.99 -2.32 6.88
CA THR A 81 6.48 -1.11 6.23
C THR A 81 7.60 -0.19 5.76
N GLY A 82 7.24 0.89 5.07
CA GLY A 82 8.17 1.86 4.51
C GLY A 82 8.85 2.73 5.56
N LYS A 83 10.13 3.01 5.33
CA LYS A 83 10.94 3.96 6.10
C LYS A 83 11.23 5.20 5.26
N ASP A 84 11.07 6.38 5.84
CA ASP A 84 11.51 7.63 5.22
C ASP A 84 13.04 7.75 5.34
N ASN A 85 13.71 7.81 4.20
CA ASN A 85 15.15 8.04 4.09
C ASN A 85 15.47 9.36 3.34
N GLY A 86 14.48 10.21 3.09
CA GLY A 86 14.63 11.55 2.50
C GLY A 86 14.74 11.58 0.98
N LEU A 87 15.41 10.60 0.35
CA LEU A 87 15.65 10.57 -1.10
C LEU A 87 15.03 9.33 -1.72
N PHE A 88 13.95 9.19 -2.25
CA PHE A 88 13.35 8.02 -2.94
C PHE A 88 12.80 6.92 -2.03
N SER A 89 12.86 7.07 -0.72
CA SER A 89 12.24 6.16 0.23
C SER A 89 11.24 6.91 1.09
N TYR A 90 10.02 6.43 1.16
CA TYR A 90 8.91 7.07 1.84
C TYR A 90 8.31 6.13 2.86
N GLU A 91 7.78 6.68 3.94
CA GLU A 91 6.94 5.90 4.84
C GLU A 91 5.71 5.34 4.12
N THR A 92 5.24 4.20 4.56
CA THR A 92 3.91 3.70 4.19
C THR A 92 2.87 4.74 4.61
N PRO A 93 2.05 5.26 3.68
CA PRO A 93 1.13 6.34 4.00
C PRO A 93 0.06 5.85 4.98
N LYS A 94 -0.23 6.69 5.96
CA LYS A 94 -1.34 6.46 6.91
C LYS A 94 -2.64 6.92 6.27
N GLY A 95 -3.72 6.17 6.45
CA GLY A 95 -5.03 6.50 5.90
C GLY A 95 -5.90 5.26 5.67
N MET A 96 -7.07 5.48 5.08
CA MET A 96 -7.92 4.42 4.54
C MET A 96 -7.83 4.45 3.02
N PHE A 97 -7.55 3.31 2.42
CA PHE A 97 -7.29 3.17 1.00
C PHE A 97 -8.14 2.06 0.40
N LEU A 98 -8.45 2.21 -0.88
CA LEU A 98 -9.02 1.13 -1.66
C LEU A 98 -7.91 0.32 -2.32
N VAL A 99 -8.13 -0.98 -2.42
CA VAL A 99 -7.31 -1.82 -3.29
C VAL A 99 -7.59 -1.46 -4.74
N ALA A 100 -6.61 -0.86 -5.41
CA ALA A 100 -6.74 -0.37 -6.78
C ALA A 100 -6.48 -1.48 -7.83
N ALA A 101 -5.60 -2.41 -7.54
CA ALA A 101 -5.26 -3.52 -8.42
C ALA A 101 -4.56 -4.65 -7.67
N THR A 102 -4.70 -5.86 -8.19
CA THR A 102 -3.96 -7.04 -7.73
C THR A 102 -3.26 -7.70 -8.91
N ARG A 103 -2.08 -8.27 -8.66
CA ARG A 103 -1.31 -9.05 -9.64
C ARG A 103 -0.62 -10.22 -8.93
N PRO A 104 -0.39 -11.36 -9.62
CA PRO A 104 0.29 -12.50 -9.01
C PRO A 104 1.76 -12.23 -8.68
N PHE A 105 2.39 -11.27 -9.38
CA PHE A 105 3.79 -10.91 -9.20
C PHE A 105 3.98 -9.41 -9.29
N MET A 106 5.00 -8.92 -8.58
CA MET A 106 5.56 -7.60 -8.73
C MET A 106 6.97 -7.72 -9.33
N ALA A 107 7.27 -6.93 -10.37
CA ALA A 107 8.61 -6.81 -10.92
C ALA A 107 9.22 -5.47 -10.49
N PHE A 108 10.47 -5.50 -10.07
CA PHE A 108 11.26 -4.31 -9.76
C PHE A 108 12.17 -4.00 -10.95
N GLY A 109 12.09 -2.77 -11.43
CA GLY A 109 12.90 -2.32 -12.56
C GLY A 109 13.88 -1.23 -12.16
N LYS A 110 15.07 -1.29 -12.72
CA LYS A 110 16.06 -0.21 -12.69
C LYS A 110 16.06 0.47 -14.06
N LYS A 111 15.94 1.79 -14.07
CA LYS A 111 16.16 2.56 -15.30
C LYS A 111 17.63 2.48 -15.67
N ILE A 112 17.91 2.08 -16.89
CA ILE A 112 19.22 2.11 -17.52
C ILE A 112 19.15 2.98 -18.78
N ILE A 113 20.26 3.60 -19.14
CA ILE A 113 20.40 4.33 -20.41
C ILE A 113 21.24 3.45 -21.33
N GLU A 114 20.66 3.03 -22.44
CA GLU A 114 21.30 2.23 -23.46
C GLU A 114 21.05 2.92 -24.81
N GLU A 115 22.11 3.26 -25.53
CA GLU A 115 22.04 3.97 -26.81
C GLU A 115 21.17 5.25 -26.78
N GLU A 116 21.35 6.09 -25.74
CA GLU A 116 20.58 7.33 -25.50
C GLU A 116 19.06 7.13 -25.25
N LYS A 117 18.62 5.89 -25.04
CA LYS A 117 17.22 5.56 -24.72
C LYS A 117 17.08 5.05 -23.29
N GLU A 118 16.04 5.54 -22.60
CA GLU A 118 15.65 4.97 -21.30
C GLU A 118 15.05 3.58 -21.52
N LYS A 119 15.63 2.58 -20.85
CA LYS A 119 15.13 1.21 -20.80
C LYS A 119 14.94 0.79 -19.34
N ILE A 120 13.96 -0.05 -19.08
CA ILE A 120 13.76 -0.65 -17.77
C ILE A 120 14.32 -2.06 -17.76
N GLU A 121 15.39 -2.26 -17.00
CA GLU A 121 15.93 -3.59 -16.73
C GLU A 121 15.27 -4.16 -15.47
N ILE A 122 14.68 -5.36 -15.55
CA ILE A 122 14.12 -6.03 -14.38
C ILE A 122 15.28 -6.51 -13.51
N SER A 123 15.31 -6.04 -12.27
CA SER A 123 16.36 -6.35 -11.29
C SER A 123 15.91 -7.34 -10.21
N GLY A 124 14.62 -7.58 -10.10
CA GLY A 124 14.07 -8.50 -9.11
C GLY A 124 12.56 -8.65 -9.21
N THR A 125 12.03 -9.58 -8.45
CA THR A 125 10.59 -9.87 -8.37
C THR A 125 10.16 -10.07 -6.92
N ALA A 126 8.84 -9.98 -6.67
CA ALA A 126 8.20 -10.44 -5.44
C ALA A 126 6.87 -11.13 -5.77
N LYS A 127 6.45 -12.05 -4.93
CA LYS A 127 5.17 -12.73 -5.01
C LYS A 127 4.05 -11.77 -4.64
N GLY A 128 2.94 -11.81 -5.37
CA GLY A 128 1.80 -10.94 -5.17
C GLY A 128 2.12 -9.45 -5.43
N ALA A 129 1.11 -8.69 -5.74
CA ALA A 129 1.18 -7.23 -5.75
C ALA A 129 -0.24 -6.70 -5.56
N ILE A 130 -0.50 -6.10 -4.42
CA ILE A 130 -1.78 -5.48 -4.08
C ILE A 130 -1.53 -3.99 -3.98
N ARG A 131 -1.95 -3.22 -4.98
CA ARG A 131 -1.78 -1.77 -5.01
C ARG A 131 -2.84 -1.10 -4.15
N PHE A 132 -2.42 -0.29 -3.18
CA PHE A 132 -3.32 0.50 -2.34
C PHE A 132 -3.07 2.01 -2.42
N SER A 133 -1.93 2.44 -2.94
CA SER A 133 -1.60 3.86 -3.09
C SER A 133 -0.66 4.07 -4.27
N GLY A 134 -0.43 5.31 -4.70
CA GLY A 134 0.55 5.64 -5.75
C GLY A 134 1.96 5.19 -5.35
N GLY A 135 2.47 4.14 -5.99
CA GLY A 135 3.75 3.51 -5.67
C GLY A 135 3.77 2.70 -4.37
N GLY A 136 2.64 2.57 -3.66
CA GLY A 136 2.50 1.73 -2.48
C GLY A 136 1.82 0.40 -2.80
N TYR A 137 2.50 -0.70 -2.51
CA TYR A 137 2.03 -2.06 -2.73
C TYR A 137 2.22 -2.92 -1.49
N MET A 138 1.33 -3.86 -1.27
CA MET A 138 1.57 -5.03 -0.43
C MET A 138 2.10 -6.12 -1.34
N HIS A 139 3.20 -6.78 -0.96
CA HIS A 139 3.85 -7.84 -1.75
C HIS A 139 4.71 -8.75 -0.88
N GLY A 140 5.05 -9.92 -1.38
CA GLY A 140 5.92 -10.87 -0.72
C GLY A 140 7.38 -10.40 -0.64
N ILE A 141 8.27 -11.30 -0.29
CA ILE A 141 9.69 -10.99 -0.09
C ILE A 141 10.36 -10.66 -1.44
N PRO A 142 10.98 -9.46 -1.58
CA PRO A 142 11.72 -9.11 -2.78
C PRO A 142 12.89 -10.08 -2.99
N THR A 143 13.01 -10.58 -4.21
CA THR A 143 14.11 -11.45 -4.64
C THR A 143 14.85 -10.76 -5.78
N SER A 144 16.13 -10.46 -5.59
CA SER A 144 17.00 -9.92 -6.63
C SER A 144 17.39 -11.03 -7.61
N LEU A 145 17.43 -10.72 -8.91
CA LEU A 145 17.91 -11.65 -9.92
C LEU A 145 19.44 -11.89 -9.84
N LYS A 146 20.18 -10.99 -9.17
CA LYS A 146 21.64 -11.05 -9.03
C LYS A 146 22.12 -11.71 -7.72
N ASP A 147 21.24 -12.01 -6.81
CA ASP A 147 21.60 -12.26 -5.39
C ASP A 147 21.44 -13.74 -4.98
N GLU A 148 21.20 -14.64 -5.90
CA GLU A 148 21.05 -16.09 -5.65
C GLU A 148 20.26 -16.42 -4.35
N GLY A 149 19.40 -15.49 -3.91
CA GLY A 149 18.55 -15.66 -2.72
C GLY A 149 19.11 -15.19 -1.38
N ASN A 150 20.36 -14.69 -1.30
CA ASN A 150 20.92 -14.21 -0.03
C ASN A 150 20.20 -12.97 0.52
N GLY A 151 19.98 -11.95 -0.32
CA GLY A 151 19.21 -10.77 0.07
C GLY A 151 17.76 -11.08 0.43
N ARG A 152 17.19 -12.13 -0.17
CA ARG A 152 15.88 -12.63 0.22
C ARG A 152 15.85 -13.09 1.68
N LYS A 153 16.80 -13.92 2.11
CA LYS A 153 16.92 -14.40 3.51
C LYS A 153 17.09 -13.25 4.49
N VAL A 154 17.93 -12.26 4.14
CA VAL A 154 18.11 -11.05 4.96
C VAL A 154 16.82 -10.25 5.08
N THR A 155 16.10 -10.06 4.00
CA THR A 155 14.80 -9.36 4.05
C THR A 155 13.77 -10.14 4.86
N GLU A 156 13.71 -11.45 4.69
CA GLU A 156 12.79 -12.34 5.43
C GLU A 156 13.00 -12.27 6.93
N SER A 157 14.26 -12.29 7.38
CA SER A 157 14.62 -12.20 8.81
C SER A 157 14.25 -10.87 9.46
N LYS A 158 13.98 -9.83 8.67
CA LYS A 158 13.62 -8.50 9.14
C LYS A 158 12.12 -8.23 9.18
N ILE A 159 11.30 -9.12 8.63
CA ILE A 159 9.83 -8.93 8.66
C ILE A 159 9.35 -8.89 10.11
N GLY A 160 8.58 -7.85 10.43
CA GLY A 160 8.05 -7.62 11.77
C GLY A 160 9.01 -6.94 12.76
N THR A 161 10.24 -6.58 12.33
CA THR A 161 11.20 -5.96 13.24
C THR A 161 11.19 -4.44 13.20
N PHE A 162 11.34 -3.83 12.02
CA PHE A 162 11.39 -2.38 11.86
C PHE A 162 11.02 -1.94 10.43
N LYS A 163 10.73 -0.65 10.26
CA LYS A 163 10.46 -0.04 8.96
C LYS A 163 11.71 -0.09 8.07
N GLU A 164 11.60 -0.63 6.85
CA GLU A 164 12.75 -0.77 5.95
C GLU A 164 12.41 -0.63 4.47
N SER A 165 11.15 -0.81 4.07
CA SER A 165 10.77 -0.78 2.67
C SER A 165 10.71 0.65 2.09
N HIS A 166 10.50 0.76 0.76
CA HIS A 166 10.29 2.03 0.06
C HIS A 166 8.79 2.26 -0.15
N LYS A 167 8.05 2.60 0.92
CA LYS A 167 6.59 2.83 0.92
C LYS A 167 5.73 1.55 0.91
N CYS A 168 6.24 0.43 0.40
CA CYS A 168 5.50 -0.82 0.32
C CYS A 168 5.34 -1.49 1.68
N VAL A 169 4.45 -2.47 1.75
CA VAL A 169 4.31 -3.39 2.87
C VAL A 169 4.79 -4.77 2.41
N ARG A 170 5.83 -5.28 3.04
CA ARG A 170 6.42 -6.59 2.75
C ARG A 170 5.84 -7.66 3.66
N HIS A 171 5.49 -8.79 3.09
CA HIS A 171 4.90 -9.94 3.75
C HIS A 171 5.77 -11.18 3.56
N PHE A 172 5.55 -12.21 4.36
CA PHE A 172 5.95 -13.56 3.99
C PHE A 172 5.17 -14.00 2.75
N ASP A 173 5.76 -14.87 1.93
CA ASP A 173 5.18 -15.28 0.65
C ASP A 173 3.90 -16.10 0.78
N ASP A 174 3.74 -16.86 1.84
CA ASP A 174 2.51 -17.57 2.18
C ASP A 174 1.42 -16.59 2.61
N GLN A 175 1.76 -15.60 3.42
CA GLN A 175 0.84 -14.56 3.89
C GLN A 175 0.25 -13.73 2.75
N ILE A 176 1.05 -13.26 1.81
CA ILE A 176 0.55 -12.46 0.68
C ILE A 176 -0.30 -13.30 -0.31
N SER A 177 -0.26 -14.61 -0.20
CA SER A 177 -1.03 -15.54 -1.03
C SER A 177 -2.37 -15.91 -0.42
N PHE A 178 -2.58 -15.55 0.84
CA PHE A 178 -3.83 -15.76 1.57
C PHE A 178 -4.91 -14.77 1.10
#